data_3388a44cd31a5c8ccc0c68d2f27edc07
#
_entry.id   3388a44cd31a5c8ccc0c68d2f27edc07
#
_cell.length_a   1.000
_cell.length_b   1.000
_cell.length_c   1.000
_cell.angle_alpha   90.00
_cell.angle_beta   90.00
_cell.angle_gamma   90.00
#
_symmetry.space_group_name_H-M   'P 1'
#
loop_
_entity.id
_entity.type
_entity.pdbx_description
1 polymer ?
#
loop_
_entity_poly.entity_id
_entity_poly.type
_entity_poly.pdbx_seq_one_letter_code
_entity_poly.pdbx_strand_id
1 'polypeptide(L)'
;MKSQIEQLKIEKNAVILAHYYAPAEVQEIADYVGDSFYLAKVAKQSDADIIVFCGVQFMGESAKILNPDKKVLMPDLAADCPMAHMVASGIIKEMRQRYDDLAVVCYINSTAELKCKSDVCVTSSNAVKIVRALPNKNIFFIPDHNLGSFVAKQVPEKNIILNDGCCPIHAKITPAQILAEKEKYPKAEVLTHPECDASVIELSDFVGSTADIIAYAKKSETKEFIICTEDGVDYKLITDNPDKRFYYPNPHPCCADMKLNTLESVLSVLQKEDKEVVVDDNVRKGALKPLERMLELGI
;
A
#
# COMPACT_ATOMS: atom_id res chain seq x y z
N MET A 1 -21.24 -0.17 19.29
CA MET A 1 -20.10 -0.83 18.65
C MET A 1 -18.82 0.00 18.82
N LYS A 2 -18.71 1.26 18.34
CA LYS A 2 -17.50 2.09 18.50
C LYS A 2 -17.01 2.18 19.96
N SER A 3 -17.91 2.46 20.92
CA SER A 3 -17.57 2.52 22.36
C SER A 3 -17.05 1.19 22.91
N GLN A 4 -17.55 0.05 22.40
CA GLN A 4 -17.07 -1.27 22.81
C GLN A 4 -15.67 -1.55 22.27
N ILE A 5 -15.39 -1.14 21.01
CA ILE A 5 -14.05 -1.25 20.40
C ILE A 5 -13.07 -0.42 21.23
N GLU A 6 -13.42 0.81 21.57
CA GLU A 6 -12.58 1.71 22.36
C GLU A 6 -12.26 1.16 23.75
N GLN A 7 -13.27 0.58 24.42
CA GLN A 7 -13.07 -0.10 25.69
C GLN A 7 -12.12 -1.29 25.58
N LEU A 8 -12.32 -2.16 24.57
CA LEU A 8 -11.49 -3.35 24.36
C LEU A 8 -10.04 -2.98 23.99
N LYS A 9 -9.81 -1.90 23.24
CA LYS A 9 -8.46 -1.38 22.97
C LYS A 9 -7.71 -1.09 24.25
N ILE A 10 -8.36 -0.37 25.19
CA ILE A 10 -7.75 -0.01 26.48
C ILE A 10 -7.51 -1.27 27.33
N GLU A 11 -8.52 -2.14 27.47
CA GLU A 11 -8.44 -3.35 28.29
C GLU A 11 -7.36 -4.31 27.82
N LYS A 12 -7.08 -4.37 26.50
CA LYS A 12 -6.16 -5.32 25.88
C LYS A 12 -4.82 -4.70 25.50
N ASN A 13 -4.57 -3.45 25.81
CA ASN A 13 -3.42 -2.71 25.32
C ASN A 13 -3.23 -2.88 23.81
N ALA A 14 -4.31 -2.62 23.04
CA ALA A 14 -4.35 -2.82 21.61
C ALA A 14 -4.32 -1.48 20.85
N VAL A 15 -3.68 -1.48 19.68
CA VAL A 15 -3.68 -0.38 18.71
C VAL A 15 -4.34 -0.80 17.42
N ILE A 16 -5.18 0.05 16.84
CA ILE A 16 -5.82 -0.18 15.53
C ILE A 16 -5.10 0.65 14.47
N LEU A 17 -4.55 -0.02 13.46
CA LEU A 17 -3.91 0.57 12.30
C LEU A 17 -4.81 0.35 11.08
N ALA A 18 -5.23 1.40 10.37
CA ALA A 18 -6.07 1.29 9.20
C ALA A 18 -5.40 1.89 7.95
N HIS A 19 -5.41 1.14 6.84
CA HIS A 19 -5.00 1.69 5.57
C HIS A 19 -6.03 2.71 5.06
N TYR A 20 -5.60 3.72 4.28
CA TYR A 20 -6.47 4.72 3.64
C TYR A 20 -7.60 4.11 2.78
N TYR A 21 -7.45 2.85 2.34
CA TYR A 21 -8.46 2.14 1.53
C TYR A 21 -9.46 1.32 2.37
N ALA A 22 -9.29 1.26 3.68
CA ALA A 22 -10.30 0.66 4.56
C ALA A 22 -11.59 1.50 4.55
N PRO A 23 -12.75 0.91 4.88
CA PRO A 23 -14.00 1.64 5.00
C PRO A 23 -13.90 2.86 5.93
N ALA A 24 -14.66 3.92 5.63
CA ALA A 24 -14.62 5.18 6.37
C ALA A 24 -14.85 5.00 7.88
N GLU A 25 -15.81 4.14 8.26
CA GLU A 25 -16.13 3.84 9.65
C GLU A 25 -15.00 3.12 10.39
N VAL A 26 -14.13 2.39 9.68
CA VAL A 26 -12.94 1.75 10.25
C VAL A 26 -11.80 2.76 10.39
N GLN A 27 -11.63 3.64 9.40
CA GLN A 27 -10.66 4.73 9.50
C GLN A 27 -10.99 5.66 10.68
N GLU A 28 -12.27 5.90 10.94
CA GLU A 28 -12.75 6.77 12.05
C GLU A 28 -12.39 6.25 13.45
N ILE A 29 -12.35 4.92 13.64
CA ILE A 29 -12.02 4.31 14.94
C ILE A 29 -10.56 3.90 15.08
N ALA A 30 -9.76 4.03 14.02
CA ALA A 30 -8.36 3.68 14.03
C ALA A 30 -7.52 4.72 14.79
N ASP A 31 -6.52 4.25 15.51
CA ASP A 31 -5.54 5.12 16.18
C ASP A 31 -4.62 5.78 15.17
N TYR A 32 -4.30 5.06 14.10
CA TYR A 32 -3.47 5.57 13.00
C TYR A 32 -4.05 5.14 11.65
N VAL A 33 -4.19 6.11 10.76
CA VAL A 33 -4.61 5.91 9.38
C VAL A 33 -3.46 6.34 8.46
N GLY A 34 -3.09 5.48 7.50
CA GLY A 34 -1.95 5.76 6.65
C GLY A 34 -1.80 4.85 5.44
N ASP A 35 -0.73 5.08 4.70
CA ASP A 35 -0.25 4.14 3.68
C ASP A 35 0.57 3.00 4.31
N SER A 36 0.97 2.02 3.49
CA SER A 36 1.72 0.84 3.95
C SER A 36 3.06 1.19 4.61
N PHE A 37 3.74 2.25 4.17
CA PHE A 37 5.03 2.66 4.75
C PHE A 37 4.85 3.28 6.12
N TYR A 38 3.93 4.24 6.23
CA TYR A 38 3.62 4.89 7.49
C TYR A 38 3.17 3.88 8.55
N LEU A 39 2.24 2.99 8.17
CA LEU A 39 1.71 1.98 9.10
C LEU A 39 2.75 0.95 9.52
N ALA A 40 3.69 0.56 8.64
CA ALA A 40 4.82 -0.29 9.01
C ALA A 40 5.74 0.37 10.05
N LYS A 41 6.00 1.68 9.91
CA LYS A 41 6.77 2.47 10.91
C LYS A 41 6.04 2.52 12.24
N VAL A 42 4.75 2.86 12.22
CA VAL A 42 3.92 2.94 13.44
C VAL A 42 3.86 1.58 14.13
N ALA A 43 3.63 0.50 13.39
CA ALA A 43 3.62 -0.85 13.95
C ALA A 43 4.93 -1.18 14.69
N LYS A 44 6.09 -0.85 14.07
CA LYS A 44 7.42 -1.09 14.67
C LYS A 44 7.66 -0.24 15.93
N GLN A 45 7.10 0.95 16.01
CA GLN A 45 7.30 1.91 17.11
C GLN A 45 6.25 1.78 18.23
N SER A 46 5.17 1.06 18.01
CA SER A 46 4.08 0.91 18.97
C SER A 46 4.52 0.13 20.20
N ASP A 47 4.08 0.55 21.38
CA ASP A 47 4.26 -0.17 22.66
C ASP A 47 3.07 -1.09 22.98
N ALA A 48 2.03 -1.14 22.13
CA ALA A 48 0.88 -2.00 22.31
C ALA A 48 1.26 -3.50 22.23
N ASP A 49 0.58 -4.34 23.01
CA ASP A 49 0.74 -5.79 22.99
C ASP A 49 0.04 -6.42 21.78
N ILE A 50 -1.08 -5.80 21.36
CA ILE A 50 -1.91 -6.25 20.24
C ILE A 50 -1.96 -5.16 19.18
N ILE A 51 -1.67 -5.54 17.93
CA ILE A 51 -1.86 -4.70 16.75
C ILE A 51 -3.03 -5.27 15.96
N VAL A 52 -4.13 -4.52 15.83
CA VAL A 52 -5.21 -4.84 14.89
C VAL A 52 -4.94 -4.11 13.59
N PHE A 53 -4.62 -4.86 12.54
CA PHE A 53 -4.27 -4.28 11.25
C PHE A 53 -5.46 -4.37 10.27
N CYS A 54 -6.12 -3.25 10.02
CA CYS A 54 -7.22 -3.12 9.07
C CYS A 54 -6.65 -2.81 7.67
N GLY A 55 -6.41 -3.86 6.91
CA GLY A 55 -5.81 -3.84 5.60
C GLY A 55 -5.89 -5.22 4.95
N VAL A 56 -4.93 -5.55 4.09
CA VAL A 56 -4.82 -6.86 3.44
C VAL A 56 -3.63 -7.67 3.95
N GLN A 57 -3.60 -8.96 3.67
CA GLN A 57 -2.73 -9.98 4.29
C GLN A 57 -1.26 -9.56 4.33
N PHE A 58 -0.67 -9.09 3.23
CA PHE A 58 0.75 -8.71 3.19
C PHE A 58 1.12 -7.58 4.18
N MET A 59 0.15 -6.74 4.56
CA MET A 59 0.34 -5.68 5.57
C MET A 59 0.40 -6.27 6.97
N GLY A 60 -0.52 -7.18 7.29
CA GLY A 60 -0.51 -7.94 8.54
C GLY A 60 0.77 -8.76 8.69
N GLU A 61 1.20 -9.46 7.62
CA GLU A 61 2.47 -10.19 7.58
C GLU A 61 3.66 -9.25 7.84
N SER A 62 3.71 -8.09 7.20
CA SER A 62 4.78 -7.12 7.39
C SER A 62 4.83 -6.61 8.84
N ALA A 63 3.66 -6.33 9.43
CA ALA A 63 3.55 -5.95 10.84
C ALA A 63 4.04 -7.08 11.77
N LYS A 64 3.67 -8.34 11.50
CA LYS A 64 4.12 -9.51 12.29
C LYS A 64 5.63 -9.76 12.15
N ILE A 65 6.18 -9.62 10.93
CA ILE A 65 7.62 -9.76 10.69
C ILE A 65 8.43 -8.73 11.50
N LEU A 66 7.96 -7.49 11.53
CA LEU A 66 8.61 -6.38 12.26
C LEU A 66 8.39 -6.45 13.77
N ASN A 67 7.36 -7.16 14.25
CA ASN A 67 6.97 -7.28 15.66
C ASN A 67 6.69 -8.73 16.03
N PRO A 68 7.71 -9.61 16.06
CA PRO A 68 7.51 -11.04 16.26
C PRO A 68 6.89 -11.39 17.61
N ASP A 69 7.14 -10.60 18.62
CA ASP A 69 6.68 -10.82 20.00
C ASP A 69 5.27 -10.30 20.27
N LYS A 70 4.72 -9.49 19.35
CA LYS A 70 3.38 -8.93 19.46
C LYS A 70 2.34 -9.81 18.78
N LYS A 71 1.12 -9.76 19.29
CA LYS A 71 -0.03 -10.36 18.61
C LYS A 71 -0.50 -9.41 17.51
N VAL A 72 -0.40 -9.83 16.26
CA VAL A 72 -0.93 -9.08 15.11
C VAL A 72 -2.20 -9.77 14.64
N LEU A 73 -3.32 -9.06 14.71
CA LEU A 73 -4.64 -9.54 14.34
C LEU A 73 -5.11 -8.83 13.08
N MET A 74 -5.82 -9.54 12.21
CA MET A 74 -6.54 -8.93 11.09
C MET A 74 -8.05 -9.13 11.26
N PRO A 75 -8.87 -8.11 10.99
CA PRO A 75 -10.33 -8.23 11.05
C PRO A 75 -10.87 -9.34 10.16
N ASP A 76 -10.27 -9.54 8.99
CA ASP A 76 -10.54 -10.67 8.11
C ASP A 76 -9.26 -11.22 7.47
N LEU A 77 -8.96 -12.51 7.68
CA LEU A 77 -7.80 -13.18 7.07
C LEU A 77 -8.00 -13.50 5.57
N ALA A 78 -9.24 -13.40 5.06
CA ALA A 78 -9.50 -13.53 3.63
C ALA A 78 -9.21 -12.24 2.84
N ALA A 79 -8.99 -11.11 3.53
CA ALA A 79 -8.57 -9.87 2.90
C ALA A 79 -7.15 -10.00 2.35
N ASP A 80 -7.03 -10.23 1.05
CA ASP A 80 -5.75 -10.49 0.37
C ASP A 80 -5.54 -9.50 -0.78
N CYS A 81 -4.36 -9.53 -1.39
CA CYS A 81 -4.02 -8.73 -2.55
C CYS A 81 -3.63 -9.66 -3.71
N PRO A 82 -4.44 -9.75 -4.78
CA PRO A 82 -4.10 -10.62 -5.92
C PRO A 82 -2.72 -10.34 -6.51
N MET A 83 -2.30 -9.07 -6.54
CA MET A 83 -0.98 -8.68 -7.05
C MET A 83 0.17 -9.31 -6.24
N ALA A 84 -0.01 -9.53 -4.95
CA ALA A 84 1.02 -10.12 -4.09
C ALA A 84 1.47 -11.53 -4.56
N HIS A 85 0.64 -12.20 -5.36
CA HIS A 85 0.87 -13.54 -5.90
C HIS A 85 1.30 -13.56 -7.38
N MET A 86 1.50 -12.39 -8.01
CA MET A 86 1.79 -12.27 -9.45
C MET A 86 3.30 -12.34 -9.78
N VAL A 87 4.06 -13.10 -9.02
CA VAL A 87 5.48 -13.37 -9.32
C VAL A 87 5.67 -14.85 -9.59
N ALA A 88 6.13 -15.19 -10.77
CA ALA A 88 6.33 -16.58 -11.16
C ALA A 88 7.36 -17.30 -10.28
N SER A 89 7.05 -18.55 -9.90
CA SER A 89 7.98 -19.37 -9.10
C SER A 89 9.32 -19.52 -9.83
N GLY A 90 10.42 -19.30 -9.11
CA GLY A 90 11.78 -19.45 -9.66
C GLY A 90 12.33 -18.25 -10.42
N ILE A 91 11.52 -17.29 -10.84
CA ILE A 91 11.97 -16.14 -11.66
C ILE A 91 13.06 -15.32 -10.97
N ILE A 92 12.98 -15.11 -9.64
CA ILE A 92 14.03 -14.40 -8.89
C ILE A 92 15.37 -15.12 -9.01
N LYS A 93 15.37 -16.47 -8.91
CA LYS A 93 16.60 -17.28 -9.08
C LYS A 93 17.16 -17.15 -10.49
N GLU A 94 16.29 -17.20 -11.50
CA GLU A 94 16.68 -17.02 -12.90
C GLU A 94 17.31 -15.65 -13.13
N MET A 95 16.69 -14.58 -12.64
CA MET A 95 17.19 -13.23 -12.78
C MET A 95 18.56 -13.05 -12.09
N ARG A 96 18.75 -13.64 -10.90
CA ARG A 96 20.05 -13.63 -10.22
C ARG A 96 21.13 -14.40 -10.97
N GLN A 97 20.78 -15.40 -11.76
CA GLN A 97 21.73 -16.11 -12.63
C GLN A 97 22.07 -15.33 -13.91
N ARG A 98 21.12 -14.50 -14.39
CA ARG A 98 21.26 -13.73 -15.62
C ARG A 98 22.04 -12.42 -15.45
N TYR A 99 22.03 -11.84 -14.26
CA TYR A 99 22.62 -10.54 -13.97
C TYR A 99 23.50 -10.62 -12.71
N ASP A 100 24.83 -10.43 -12.87
CA ASP A 100 25.79 -10.53 -11.77
C ASP A 100 25.58 -9.43 -10.70
N ASP A 101 25.20 -8.21 -11.13
CA ASP A 101 24.93 -7.06 -10.27
C ASP A 101 23.42 -6.80 -10.22
N LEU A 102 22.66 -7.72 -9.60
CA LEU A 102 21.21 -7.60 -9.47
C LEU A 102 20.80 -7.30 -8.04
N ALA A 103 19.94 -6.26 -7.86
CA ALA A 103 19.12 -6.11 -6.68
C ALA A 103 17.66 -6.45 -7.02
N VAL A 104 17.03 -7.28 -6.19
CA VAL A 104 15.59 -7.56 -6.24
C VAL A 104 14.88 -6.56 -5.33
N VAL A 105 14.15 -5.64 -5.93
CA VAL A 105 13.34 -4.63 -5.26
C VAL A 105 11.90 -5.09 -5.20
N CYS A 106 11.42 -5.33 -3.99
CA CYS A 106 10.11 -5.89 -3.73
C CYS A 106 9.14 -4.80 -3.28
N TYR A 107 8.17 -4.47 -4.11
CA TYR A 107 7.05 -3.67 -3.63
C TYR A 107 6.37 -4.41 -2.47
N ILE A 108 6.08 -3.72 -1.38
CA ILE A 108 5.57 -4.30 -0.12
C ILE A 108 4.30 -5.11 -0.31
N ASN A 109 3.55 -4.84 -1.40
CA ASN A 109 2.36 -5.58 -1.84
C ASN A 109 2.74 -6.96 -2.39
N SER A 110 3.41 -7.75 -1.57
CA SER A 110 3.97 -9.06 -1.89
C SER A 110 3.89 -9.97 -0.67
N THR A 111 3.88 -11.28 -0.87
CA THR A 111 3.89 -12.26 0.23
C THR A 111 5.18 -12.19 1.05
N ALA A 112 5.15 -12.70 2.27
CA ALA A 112 6.34 -12.81 3.12
C ALA A 112 7.47 -13.62 2.45
N GLU A 113 7.14 -14.67 1.67
CA GLU A 113 8.10 -15.48 0.92
C GLU A 113 8.82 -14.70 -0.18
N LEU A 114 8.13 -13.79 -0.87
CA LEU A 114 8.75 -12.93 -1.87
C LEU A 114 9.68 -11.91 -1.23
N LYS A 115 9.23 -11.30 -0.11
CA LYS A 115 10.08 -10.40 0.68
C LYS A 115 11.34 -11.11 1.17
N CYS A 116 11.22 -12.36 1.65
CA CYS A 116 12.35 -13.18 2.11
C CYS A 116 13.42 -13.40 1.02
N LYS A 117 13.03 -13.41 -0.26
CA LYS A 117 13.93 -13.62 -1.41
C LYS A 117 14.46 -12.31 -2.01
N SER A 118 14.07 -11.16 -1.46
CA SER A 118 14.37 -9.83 -2.00
C SER A 118 15.49 -9.15 -1.23
N ASP A 119 16.08 -8.10 -1.82
CA ASP A 119 17.19 -7.35 -1.22
C ASP A 119 16.70 -6.14 -0.43
N VAL A 120 15.57 -5.57 -0.83
CA VAL A 120 14.92 -4.43 -0.18
C VAL A 120 13.44 -4.41 -0.53
N CYS A 121 12.59 -4.03 0.42
CA CYS A 121 11.21 -3.67 0.16
C CYS A 121 11.10 -2.18 -0.18
N VAL A 122 10.03 -1.83 -0.91
CA VAL A 122 9.67 -0.43 -1.22
C VAL A 122 8.15 -0.25 -1.12
N THR A 123 7.71 0.99 -1.03
CA THR A 123 6.32 1.39 -1.21
C THR A 123 6.23 2.41 -2.35
N SER A 124 5.03 2.74 -2.83
CA SER A 124 4.84 3.77 -3.84
C SER A 124 5.43 5.13 -3.41
N SER A 125 5.46 5.43 -2.11
CA SER A 125 5.98 6.69 -1.58
C SER A 125 7.52 6.78 -1.56
N ASN A 126 8.24 5.65 -1.55
CA ASN A 126 9.70 5.65 -1.39
C ASN A 126 10.48 4.90 -2.48
N ALA A 127 9.79 4.23 -3.42
CA ALA A 127 10.42 3.38 -4.44
C ALA A 127 11.49 4.11 -5.26
N VAL A 128 11.19 5.30 -5.77
CA VAL A 128 12.14 6.12 -6.56
C VAL A 128 13.39 6.45 -5.75
N LYS A 129 13.21 6.89 -4.49
CA LYS A 129 14.30 7.25 -3.59
C LYS A 129 15.21 6.05 -3.29
N ILE A 130 14.60 4.92 -2.92
CA ILE A 130 15.34 3.71 -2.55
C ILE A 130 16.07 3.13 -3.75
N VAL A 131 15.41 2.97 -4.90
CA VAL A 131 16.02 2.44 -6.13
C VAL A 131 17.22 3.29 -6.57
N ARG A 132 17.11 4.62 -6.50
CA ARG A 132 18.20 5.54 -6.82
C ARG A 132 19.40 5.35 -5.88
N ALA A 133 19.14 5.10 -4.60
CA ALA A 133 20.19 4.93 -3.57
C ALA A 133 20.90 3.56 -3.61
N LEU A 134 20.33 2.55 -4.29
CA LEU A 134 20.97 1.24 -4.39
C LEU A 134 22.26 1.33 -5.23
N PRO A 135 23.35 0.64 -4.84
CA PRO A 135 24.60 0.62 -5.63
C PRO A 135 24.43 -0.14 -6.95
N ASN A 136 23.55 -1.13 -7.00
CA ASN A 136 23.33 -2.02 -8.13
C ASN A 136 22.82 -1.27 -9.36
N LYS A 137 23.33 -1.63 -10.54
CA LYS A 137 22.85 -1.10 -11.81
C LYS A 137 21.60 -1.82 -12.29
N ASN A 138 21.54 -3.15 -12.10
CA ASN A 138 20.41 -3.97 -12.51
C ASN A 138 19.45 -4.12 -11.35
N ILE A 139 18.19 -3.79 -11.59
CA ILE A 139 17.12 -3.84 -10.59
C ILE A 139 15.99 -4.72 -11.14
N PHE A 140 15.67 -5.82 -10.47
CA PHE A 140 14.47 -6.58 -10.76
C PHE A 140 13.35 -6.07 -9.85
N PHE A 141 12.40 -5.36 -10.42
CA PHE A 141 11.27 -4.76 -9.71
C PHE A 141 10.06 -5.69 -9.73
N ILE A 142 9.59 -6.10 -8.57
CA ILE A 142 8.46 -7.01 -8.38
C ILE A 142 7.47 -6.44 -7.37
N PRO A 143 6.16 -6.84 -7.39
CA PRO A 143 5.45 -7.55 -8.47
C PRO A 143 4.90 -6.61 -9.55
N ASP A 144 4.74 -5.31 -9.25
CA ASP A 144 3.95 -4.34 -10.02
C ASP A 144 4.72 -3.77 -11.22
N HIS A 145 4.23 -4.06 -12.42
CA HIS A 145 4.76 -3.56 -13.69
C HIS A 145 4.65 -2.02 -13.80
N ASN A 146 3.49 -1.50 -13.44
CA ASN A 146 3.16 -0.07 -13.65
C ASN A 146 4.00 0.82 -12.72
N LEU A 147 4.03 0.50 -11.42
CA LEU A 147 4.90 1.19 -10.47
C LEU A 147 6.38 1.05 -10.88
N GLY A 148 6.80 -0.16 -11.29
CA GLY A 148 8.17 -0.38 -11.79
C GLY A 148 8.49 0.45 -13.03
N SER A 149 7.56 0.59 -13.97
CA SER A 149 7.67 1.44 -15.16
C SER A 149 7.76 2.92 -14.80
N PHE A 150 6.97 3.37 -13.82
CA PHE A 150 7.05 4.73 -13.29
C PHE A 150 8.43 5.00 -12.67
N VAL A 151 8.93 4.07 -11.84
CA VAL A 151 10.27 4.16 -11.25
C VAL A 151 11.34 4.20 -12.33
N ALA A 152 11.26 3.37 -13.37
CA ALA A 152 12.22 3.34 -14.47
C ALA A 152 12.33 4.69 -15.20
N LYS A 153 11.22 5.38 -15.41
CA LYS A 153 11.19 6.74 -16.00
C LYS A 153 11.88 7.76 -15.09
N GLN A 154 11.79 7.60 -13.76
CA GLN A 154 12.38 8.53 -12.77
C GLN A 154 13.86 8.25 -12.47
N VAL A 155 14.35 7.04 -12.75
CA VAL A 155 15.72 6.59 -12.46
C VAL A 155 16.36 5.98 -13.73
N PRO A 156 16.52 6.78 -14.81
CA PRO A 156 16.99 6.29 -16.12
C PRO A 156 18.45 5.78 -16.10
N GLU A 157 19.19 6.10 -15.06
CA GLU A 157 20.56 5.61 -14.87
C GLU A 157 20.64 4.12 -14.45
N LYS A 158 19.51 3.53 -14.05
CA LYS A 158 19.39 2.11 -13.69
C LYS A 158 18.76 1.29 -14.82
N ASN A 159 19.11 0.02 -14.89
CA ASN A 159 18.43 -0.95 -15.73
C ASN A 159 17.33 -1.65 -14.92
N ILE A 160 16.11 -1.18 -15.07
CA ILE A 160 14.95 -1.74 -14.35
C ILE A 160 14.34 -2.87 -15.19
N ILE A 161 14.42 -4.09 -14.67
CA ILE A 161 13.77 -5.28 -15.23
C ILE A 161 12.41 -5.40 -14.54
N LEU A 162 11.33 -5.44 -15.32
CA LEU A 162 9.96 -5.44 -14.81
C LEU A 162 9.41 -6.86 -14.73
N ASN A 163 8.60 -7.11 -13.71
CA ASN A 163 7.69 -8.25 -13.64
C ASN A 163 6.33 -7.87 -14.27
N ASP A 164 5.54 -8.85 -14.73
CA ASP A 164 4.28 -8.60 -15.44
C ASP A 164 3.04 -8.47 -14.53
N GLY A 165 3.21 -8.42 -13.20
CA GLY A 165 2.10 -8.24 -12.27
C GLY A 165 1.58 -6.80 -12.24
N CYS A 166 0.33 -6.60 -11.84
CA CYS A 166 -0.25 -5.27 -11.67
C CYS A 166 -1.39 -5.28 -10.65
N CYS A 167 -1.71 -4.11 -10.08
CA CYS A 167 -2.89 -3.95 -9.25
C CYS A 167 -4.16 -4.01 -10.12
N PRO A 168 -5.07 -4.98 -9.91
CA PRO A 168 -6.26 -5.12 -10.75
C PRO A 168 -7.26 -3.96 -10.59
N ILE A 169 -7.14 -3.15 -9.54
CA ILE A 169 -7.99 -1.98 -9.33
C ILE A 169 -7.47 -0.80 -10.16
N HIS A 170 -6.19 -0.48 -10.04
CA HIS A 170 -5.58 0.64 -10.78
C HIS A 170 -5.47 0.35 -12.29
N ALA A 171 -5.21 -0.90 -12.67
CA ALA A 171 -5.15 -1.31 -14.09
C ALA A 171 -6.50 -1.21 -14.83
N LYS A 172 -7.63 -1.12 -14.11
CA LYS A 172 -8.96 -0.91 -14.71
C LYS A 172 -9.30 0.56 -14.97
N ILE A 173 -8.52 1.50 -14.43
CA ILE A 173 -8.68 2.91 -14.72
C ILE A 173 -8.16 3.17 -16.14
N THR A 174 -8.96 3.80 -16.98
CA THR A 174 -8.64 4.04 -18.41
C THR A 174 -8.61 5.51 -18.76
N PRO A 175 -7.85 5.91 -19.80
CA PRO A 175 -7.86 7.28 -20.31
C PRO A 175 -9.26 7.78 -20.67
N ALA A 176 -10.11 6.92 -21.25
CA ALA A 176 -11.47 7.28 -21.65
C ALA A 176 -12.34 7.72 -20.45
N GLN A 177 -12.21 7.01 -19.32
CA GLN A 177 -12.91 7.39 -18.09
C GLN A 177 -12.46 8.74 -17.55
N ILE A 178 -11.15 9.02 -17.58
CA ILE A 178 -10.59 10.30 -17.11
C ILE A 178 -11.06 11.44 -18.02
N LEU A 179 -11.00 11.27 -19.34
CA LEU A 179 -11.46 12.27 -20.30
C LEU A 179 -12.96 12.57 -20.12
N ALA A 180 -13.78 11.53 -19.88
CA ALA A 180 -15.20 11.71 -19.59
C ALA A 180 -15.46 12.50 -18.30
N GLU A 181 -14.65 12.32 -17.25
CA GLU A 181 -14.76 13.13 -16.03
C GLU A 181 -14.21 14.56 -16.25
N LYS A 182 -13.14 14.74 -17.05
CA LYS A 182 -12.64 16.08 -17.42
C LYS A 182 -13.64 16.87 -18.24
N GLU A 183 -14.46 16.24 -19.09
CA GLU A 183 -15.55 16.91 -19.79
C GLU A 183 -16.61 17.48 -18.85
N LYS A 184 -16.94 16.75 -17.77
CA LYS A 184 -17.90 17.20 -16.75
C LYS A 184 -17.30 18.27 -15.83
N TYR A 185 -16.02 18.12 -15.50
CA TYR A 185 -15.29 18.93 -14.51
C TYR A 185 -13.99 19.48 -15.12
N PRO A 186 -14.08 20.42 -16.09
CA PRO A 186 -12.92 20.86 -16.88
C PRO A 186 -11.84 21.60 -16.08
N LYS A 187 -12.16 22.05 -14.87
CA LYS A 187 -11.21 22.72 -13.94
C LYS A 187 -10.56 21.76 -12.95
N ALA A 188 -11.04 20.51 -12.87
CA ALA A 188 -10.49 19.54 -11.91
C ALA A 188 -9.09 19.10 -12.32
N GLU A 189 -8.15 19.08 -11.37
CA GLU A 189 -6.83 18.47 -11.56
C GLU A 189 -6.93 16.94 -11.40
N VAL A 190 -6.17 16.22 -12.22
CA VAL A 190 -6.12 14.75 -12.20
C VAL A 190 -4.96 14.29 -11.32
N LEU A 191 -5.27 13.63 -10.21
CA LEU A 191 -4.28 13.09 -9.28
C LEU A 191 -4.25 11.56 -9.38
N THR A 192 -3.11 10.98 -9.72
CA THR A 192 -3.00 9.57 -10.10
C THR A 192 -1.98 8.81 -9.27
N HIS A 193 -2.36 7.60 -8.87
CA HIS A 193 -1.43 6.66 -8.25
C HIS A 193 -0.53 5.99 -9.30
N PRO A 194 0.78 5.79 -9.06
CA PRO A 194 1.71 5.22 -10.03
C PRO A 194 1.49 3.74 -10.37
N GLU A 195 0.56 3.05 -9.72
CA GLU A 195 0.06 1.73 -10.14
C GLU A 195 -0.89 1.79 -11.34
N CYS A 196 -1.32 2.98 -11.77
CA CYS A 196 -2.09 3.14 -13.00
C CYS A 196 -1.22 2.95 -14.24
N ASP A 197 -1.86 2.56 -15.35
CA ASP A 197 -1.20 2.43 -16.65
C ASP A 197 -0.54 3.74 -17.09
N ALA A 198 0.54 3.63 -17.87
CA ALA A 198 1.30 4.78 -18.37
C ALA A 198 0.42 5.79 -19.13
N SER A 199 -0.56 5.31 -19.87
CA SER A 199 -1.51 6.16 -20.64
C SER A 199 -2.43 6.99 -19.74
N VAL A 200 -2.71 6.54 -18.52
CA VAL A 200 -3.44 7.27 -17.48
C VAL A 200 -2.51 8.30 -16.83
N ILE A 201 -1.28 7.91 -16.53
CA ILE A 201 -0.25 8.79 -15.96
C ILE A 201 0.02 10.00 -16.89
N GLU A 202 0.00 9.80 -18.21
CA GLU A 202 0.21 10.89 -19.19
C GLU A 202 -0.89 11.94 -19.19
N LEU A 203 -2.09 11.66 -18.68
CA LEU A 203 -3.20 12.60 -18.54
C LEU A 203 -3.24 13.29 -17.17
N SER A 204 -2.29 13.00 -16.30
CA SER A 204 -2.32 13.42 -14.89
C SER A 204 -1.60 14.75 -14.68
N ASP A 205 -2.19 15.60 -13.84
CA ASP A 205 -1.56 16.84 -13.36
C ASP A 205 -0.57 16.56 -12.23
N PHE A 206 -0.82 15.47 -11.46
CA PHE A 206 0.07 15.01 -10.41
C PHE A 206 0.08 13.48 -10.31
N VAL A 207 1.27 12.89 -10.08
CA VAL A 207 1.44 11.47 -9.86
C VAL A 207 2.21 11.24 -8.55
N GLY A 208 1.65 10.45 -7.65
CA GLY A 208 2.27 10.15 -6.36
C GLY A 208 1.55 9.04 -5.61
N SER A 209 2.12 8.62 -4.49
CA SER A 209 1.50 7.66 -3.57
C SER A 209 0.17 8.20 -3.04
N THR A 210 -0.62 7.34 -2.39
CA THR A 210 -1.87 7.78 -1.74
C THR A 210 -1.63 8.92 -0.75
N ALA A 211 -0.56 8.85 0.05
CA ALA A 211 -0.18 9.92 0.96
C ALA A 211 0.21 11.21 0.22
N ASP A 212 0.92 11.12 -0.91
CA ASP A 212 1.29 12.26 -1.74
C ASP A 212 0.06 12.92 -2.37
N ILE A 213 -0.91 12.14 -2.86
CA ILE A 213 -2.20 12.62 -3.39
C ILE A 213 -2.95 13.42 -2.31
N ILE A 214 -3.07 12.87 -1.09
CA ILE A 214 -3.71 13.56 0.04
C ILE A 214 -2.97 14.87 0.36
N ALA A 215 -1.65 14.82 0.44
CA ALA A 215 -0.82 15.99 0.75
C ALA A 215 -0.89 17.06 -0.36
N TYR A 216 -0.91 16.65 -1.62
CA TYR A 216 -1.09 17.55 -2.77
C TYR A 216 -2.46 18.23 -2.74
N ALA A 217 -3.53 17.43 -2.59
CA ALA A 217 -4.89 17.97 -2.51
C ALA A 217 -5.03 18.97 -1.36
N LYS A 218 -4.37 18.76 -0.22
CA LYS A 218 -4.38 19.67 0.93
C LYS A 218 -3.67 21.00 0.66
N LYS A 219 -2.55 20.95 -0.07
CA LYS A 219 -1.71 22.15 -0.34
C LYS A 219 -2.17 22.95 -1.56
N SER A 220 -2.80 22.30 -2.54
CA SER A 220 -3.23 22.94 -3.78
C SER A 220 -4.32 23.98 -3.53
N GLU A 221 -4.28 25.08 -4.28
CA GLU A 221 -5.34 26.11 -4.34
C GLU A 221 -6.58 25.59 -5.10
N THR A 222 -6.43 24.57 -5.93
CA THR A 222 -7.49 23.94 -6.71
C THR A 222 -8.56 23.35 -5.79
N LYS A 223 -9.83 23.50 -6.21
CA LYS A 223 -11.00 23.07 -5.44
C LYS A 223 -11.66 21.80 -5.96
N GLU A 224 -11.27 21.33 -7.11
CA GLU A 224 -11.88 20.19 -7.79
C GLU A 224 -10.79 19.22 -8.28
N PHE A 225 -10.93 17.94 -7.96
CA PHE A 225 -9.94 16.92 -8.30
C PHE A 225 -10.62 15.67 -8.86
N ILE A 226 -10.00 15.05 -9.86
CA ILE A 226 -10.31 13.70 -10.34
C ILE A 226 -9.25 12.77 -9.74
N ILE A 227 -9.70 11.82 -8.93
CA ILE A 227 -8.83 10.93 -8.15
C ILE A 227 -8.71 9.57 -8.82
N CYS A 228 -7.53 9.26 -9.33
CA CYS A 228 -7.23 8.01 -10.00
C CYS A 228 -6.47 7.06 -9.05
N THR A 229 -7.13 6.67 -7.97
CA THR A 229 -6.73 5.63 -7.02
C THR A 229 -7.96 5.03 -6.35
N GLU A 230 -7.78 4.05 -5.48
CA GLU A 230 -8.85 3.35 -4.77
C GLU A 230 -9.71 4.30 -3.91
N ASP A 231 -11.03 4.12 -3.96
CA ASP A 231 -12.02 5.08 -3.46
C ASP A 231 -12.08 5.27 -1.93
N GLY A 232 -11.50 4.37 -1.14
CA GLY A 232 -11.44 4.52 0.32
C GLY A 232 -10.65 5.73 0.79
N VAL A 233 -9.78 6.27 -0.06
CA VAL A 233 -9.04 7.52 0.22
C VAL A 233 -9.98 8.72 0.40
N ASP A 234 -11.21 8.63 -0.10
CA ASP A 234 -12.23 9.69 -0.08
C ASP A 234 -12.50 10.20 1.33
N TYR A 235 -12.59 9.28 2.31
CA TYR A 235 -12.77 9.66 3.72
C TYR A 235 -11.72 10.68 4.18
N LYS A 236 -10.46 10.42 3.90
CA LYS A 236 -9.36 11.30 4.31
C LYS A 236 -9.32 12.59 3.50
N LEU A 237 -9.57 12.51 2.19
CA LEU A 237 -9.61 13.67 1.31
C LEU A 237 -10.71 14.66 1.71
N ILE A 238 -11.93 14.19 1.97
CA ILE A 238 -13.07 15.02 2.38
C ILE A 238 -12.85 15.60 3.78
N THR A 239 -12.40 14.74 4.73
CA THR A 239 -12.22 15.18 6.12
C THR A 239 -11.16 16.27 6.23
N ASP A 240 -10.04 16.15 5.48
CA ASP A 240 -8.97 17.15 5.51
C ASP A 240 -9.26 18.39 4.65
N ASN A 241 -10.23 18.34 3.73
CA ASN A 241 -10.52 19.39 2.77
C ASN A 241 -12.04 19.58 2.57
N PRO A 242 -12.78 20.07 3.57
CA PRO A 242 -14.23 20.16 3.51
C PRO A 242 -14.77 21.17 2.47
N ASP A 243 -13.89 22.02 1.95
CA ASP A 243 -14.20 23.04 0.93
C ASP A 243 -13.81 22.60 -0.49
N LYS A 244 -13.37 21.35 -0.69
CA LYS A 244 -12.94 20.76 -1.97
C LYS A 244 -13.86 19.65 -2.42
N ARG A 245 -13.83 19.32 -3.70
CA ARG A 245 -14.63 18.27 -4.33
C ARG A 245 -13.73 17.26 -5.00
N PHE A 246 -14.07 15.99 -4.81
CA PHE A 246 -13.31 14.84 -5.31
C PHE A 246 -14.23 13.99 -6.18
N TYR A 247 -13.79 13.70 -7.39
CA TYR A 247 -14.50 12.91 -8.39
C TYR A 247 -13.67 11.68 -8.72
N TYR A 248 -14.33 10.62 -9.12
CA TYR A 248 -13.69 9.34 -9.43
C TYR A 248 -14.08 8.85 -10.82
N PRO A 249 -13.17 8.12 -11.52
CA PRO A 249 -13.54 7.39 -12.73
C PRO A 249 -14.75 6.47 -12.46
N ASN A 250 -15.63 6.34 -13.45
CA ASN A 250 -16.81 5.48 -13.34
C ASN A 250 -16.63 4.17 -14.12
N PRO A 251 -16.79 2.98 -13.49
CA PRO A 251 -17.10 2.75 -12.08
C PRO A 251 -15.96 3.17 -11.14
N HIS A 252 -16.30 3.49 -9.90
CA HIS A 252 -15.32 3.84 -8.86
C HIS A 252 -14.29 2.70 -8.69
N PRO A 253 -13.00 3.03 -8.60
CA PRO A 253 -11.96 2.03 -8.35
C PRO A 253 -11.99 1.57 -6.89
N CYS A 254 -12.71 0.47 -6.64
CA CYS A 254 -12.97 -0.07 -5.31
C CYS A 254 -12.30 -1.44 -5.14
N CYS A 255 -11.56 -1.61 -4.05
CA CYS A 255 -10.90 -2.87 -3.67
C CYS A 255 -11.80 -3.66 -2.71
N ALA A 256 -12.41 -4.74 -3.20
CA ALA A 256 -13.31 -5.58 -2.40
C ALA A 256 -12.60 -6.17 -1.16
N ASP A 257 -11.32 -6.54 -1.28
CA ASP A 257 -10.55 -7.10 -0.18
C ASP A 257 -10.34 -6.08 0.96
N MET A 258 -10.05 -4.84 0.63
CA MET A 258 -9.95 -3.77 1.64
C MET A 258 -11.29 -3.53 2.37
N LYS A 259 -12.42 -3.73 1.69
CA LYS A 259 -13.77 -3.55 2.23
C LYS A 259 -14.24 -4.72 3.13
N LEU A 260 -13.45 -5.81 3.24
CA LEU A 260 -13.69 -6.88 4.22
C LEU A 260 -13.42 -6.44 5.67
N ASN A 261 -12.67 -5.36 5.85
CA ASN A 261 -12.43 -4.77 7.16
C ASN A 261 -13.65 -3.94 7.58
N THR A 262 -14.58 -4.52 8.33
CA THR A 262 -15.77 -3.84 8.84
C THR A 262 -15.68 -3.56 10.34
N LEU A 263 -16.53 -2.68 10.89
CA LEU A 263 -16.58 -2.46 12.33
C LEU A 263 -16.93 -3.74 13.11
N GLU A 264 -17.81 -4.57 12.54
CA GLU A 264 -18.19 -5.86 13.13
C GLU A 264 -16.99 -6.81 13.19
N SER A 265 -16.20 -6.88 12.12
CA SER A 265 -15.02 -7.73 12.08
C SER A 265 -13.91 -7.23 13.01
N VAL A 266 -13.73 -5.91 13.16
CA VAL A 266 -12.80 -5.30 14.13
C VAL A 266 -13.24 -5.63 15.57
N LEU A 267 -14.53 -5.45 15.89
CA LEU A 267 -15.06 -5.79 17.21
C LEU A 267 -14.88 -7.29 17.52
N SER A 268 -15.23 -8.14 16.56
CA SER A 268 -15.14 -9.59 16.71
C SER A 268 -13.70 -10.05 16.98
N VAL A 269 -12.72 -9.52 16.22
CA VAL A 269 -11.32 -9.92 16.39
C VAL A 269 -10.73 -9.42 17.71
N LEU A 270 -11.12 -8.24 18.18
CA LEU A 270 -10.74 -7.75 19.51
C LEU A 270 -11.34 -8.60 20.65
N GLN A 271 -12.57 -9.11 20.46
CA GLN A 271 -13.20 -9.97 21.48
C GLN A 271 -12.59 -11.36 21.54
N LYS A 272 -12.36 -11.98 20.38
CA LYS A 272 -12.00 -13.40 20.27
C LYS A 272 -10.50 -13.64 20.15
N GLU A 273 -9.77 -12.71 19.58
CA GLU A 273 -8.33 -12.80 19.27
C GLU A 273 -7.97 -14.05 18.41
N ASP A 274 -8.90 -14.48 17.55
CA ASP A 274 -8.85 -15.73 16.80
C ASP A 274 -8.28 -15.61 15.37
N LYS A 275 -7.99 -14.39 14.90
CA LYS A 275 -7.44 -14.12 13.56
C LYS A 275 -6.03 -13.55 13.65
N GLU A 276 -5.13 -14.29 14.30
CA GLU A 276 -3.72 -13.90 14.39
C GLU A 276 -2.99 -14.22 13.09
N VAL A 277 -2.18 -13.27 12.65
CA VAL A 277 -1.28 -13.43 11.51
C VAL A 277 -0.11 -14.31 11.92
N VAL A 278 0.09 -15.41 11.18
CA VAL A 278 1.17 -16.36 11.38
C VAL A 278 2.11 -16.31 10.19
N VAL A 279 3.40 -16.19 10.45
CA VAL A 279 4.46 -16.26 9.44
C VAL A 279 5.48 -17.31 9.87
N ASP A 280 5.85 -18.21 8.94
CA ASP A 280 6.92 -19.19 9.23
C ASP A 280 8.20 -18.50 9.69
N ASP A 281 8.87 -19.06 10.69
CA ASP A 281 10.02 -18.43 11.34
C ASP A 281 11.21 -18.20 10.40
N ASN A 282 11.45 -19.09 9.44
CA ASN A 282 12.55 -18.92 8.47
C ASN A 282 12.20 -17.83 7.47
N VAL A 283 10.94 -17.82 7.01
CA VAL A 283 10.42 -16.76 6.12
C VAL A 283 10.47 -15.41 6.83
N ARG A 284 10.01 -15.35 8.08
CA ARG A 284 10.03 -14.13 8.91
C ARG A 284 11.45 -13.57 9.05
N LYS A 285 12.42 -14.40 9.44
CA LYS A 285 13.84 -14.01 9.59
C LYS A 285 14.42 -13.50 8.26
N GLY A 286 14.09 -14.17 7.15
CA GLY A 286 14.54 -13.75 5.82
C GLY A 286 13.92 -12.44 5.34
N ALA A 287 12.62 -12.24 5.60
CA ALA A 287 11.88 -11.05 5.18
C ALA A 287 12.14 -9.81 6.05
N LEU A 288 12.66 -9.99 7.26
CA LEU A 288 12.95 -8.89 8.19
C LEU A 288 13.94 -7.89 7.60
N LYS A 289 15.07 -8.36 7.08
CA LYS A 289 16.13 -7.49 6.53
C LYS A 289 15.65 -6.60 5.36
N PRO A 290 14.95 -7.11 4.33
CA PRO A 290 14.38 -6.25 3.28
C PRO A 290 13.40 -5.20 3.78
N LEU A 291 12.58 -5.53 4.79
CA LEU A 291 11.64 -4.58 5.41
C LEU A 291 12.36 -3.52 6.23
N GLU A 292 13.35 -3.90 7.05
CA GLU A 292 14.15 -2.94 7.83
C GLU A 292 14.92 -2.00 6.91
N ARG A 293 15.51 -2.53 5.84
CA ARG A 293 16.22 -1.72 4.84
C ARG A 293 15.30 -0.71 4.16
N MET A 294 14.03 -1.06 3.92
CA MET A 294 13.02 -0.10 3.47
C MET A 294 12.80 1.03 4.48
N LEU A 295 12.69 0.69 5.76
CA LEU A 295 12.49 1.67 6.82
C LEU A 295 13.71 2.60 6.99
N GLU A 296 14.91 2.08 6.83
CA GLU A 296 16.17 2.85 6.91
C GLU A 296 16.34 3.80 5.72
N LEU A 297 16.15 3.31 4.49
CA LEU A 297 16.40 4.07 3.27
C LEU A 297 15.23 4.98 2.87
N GLY A 298 14.02 4.68 3.36
CA GLY A 298 12.80 5.42 3.03
C GLY A 298 12.60 6.73 3.80
N ILE A 299 13.44 7.01 4.81
CA ILE A 299 13.34 8.23 5.67
C ILE A 299 13.80 9.48 4.93
#